data_5aec60e6d05fefbc3189a1f194204fa2
#
_entry.id   5aec60e6d05fefbc3189a1f194204fa2
#
_cell.length_a   1.000
_cell.length_b   1.000
_cell.length_c   1.000
_cell.angle_alpha   90.00
_cell.angle_beta   90.00
_cell.angle_gamma   90.00
#
_symmetry.space_group_name_H-M   'P 1'
#
loop_
_entity.id
_entity.type
_entity.pdbx_description
1 polymer ?
#
loop_
_entity_poly.entity_id
_entity_poly.type
_entity_poly.pdbx_seq_one_letter_code
_entity_poly.pdbx_strand_id
1 'polypeptide(L)'
;MIRRVLAVTVKELLQLRRDWRTALALLGMPVLLLMIYGYALSFDVQDIRLAVVDSSRSAASRQLKQAFLQSGYFVQVAAPDDTRPLDALFDSGRAQAALVIPRDFAADLAARRPTGIQFVLDGSDSQTASTILGTRIQNIFAPRT
;
A
#
# COMPACT_ATOMS: atom_id res chain seq x y z
N MET A 1 40.20 37.61 4.79
CA MET A 1 39.64 36.29 5.15
C MET A 1 39.27 35.43 3.96
N ILE A 2 38.56 35.92 2.96
CA ILE A 2 38.08 35.17 1.76
C ILE A 2 39.23 34.45 1.03
N ARG A 3 40.40 35.10 0.81
CA ARG A 3 41.54 34.47 0.11
C ARG A 3 42.09 33.23 0.85
N ARG A 4 42.03 33.18 2.17
CA ARG A 4 42.46 32.01 2.97
C ARG A 4 41.47 30.87 2.86
N VAL A 5 40.17 31.17 2.88
CA VAL A 5 39.11 30.18 2.70
C VAL A 5 39.20 29.56 1.30
N LEU A 6 39.37 30.40 0.25
CA LEU A 6 39.52 29.93 -1.14
C LEU A 6 40.74 29.03 -1.31
N ALA A 7 41.88 29.38 -0.69
CA ALA A 7 43.12 28.59 -0.77
C ALA A 7 42.95 27.21 -0.09
N VAL A 8 42.24 27.15 1.03
CA VAL A 8 41.92 25.88 1.71
C VAL A 8 40.95 25.04 0.88
N THR A 9 39.90 25.63 0.34
CA THR A 9 38.93 24.95 -0.48
C THR A 9 39.58 24.32 -1.73
N VAL A 10 40.44 25.08 -2.43
CA VAL A 10 41.17 24.59 -3.61
C VAL A 10 42.11 23.44 -3.23
N LYS A 11 42.82 23.56 -2.10
CA LYS A 11 43.68 22.48 -1.59
C LYS A 11 42.87 21.22 -1.32
N GLU A 12 41.75 21.31 -0.63
CA GLU A 12 40.88 20.18 -0.32
C GLU A 12 40.32 19.52 -1.61
N LEU A 13 39.90 20.33 -2.59
CA LEU A 13 39.45 19.81 -3.88
C LEU A 13 40.55 19.06 -4.63
N LEU A 14 41.78 19.57 -4.61
CA LEU A 14 42.92 18.91 -5.23
C LEU A 14 43.30 17.61 -4.51
N GLN A 15 43.15 17.59 -3.19
CA GLN A 15 43.38 16.40 -2.36
C GLN A 15 42.32 15.32 -2.63
N LEU A 16 41.04 15.69 -2.74
CA LEU A 16 39.97 14.77 -3.16
C LEU A 16 40.24 14.16 -4.55
N ARG A 17 40.71 14.95 -5.49
CA ARG A 17 41.06 14.47 -6.85
C ARG A 17 42.24 13.49 -6.84
N ARG A 18 43.17 13.63 -5.91
CA ARG A 18 44.31 12.72 -5.76
C ARG A 18 43.93 11.45 -5.03
N ASP A 19 42.99 11.53 -4.09
CA ASP A 19 42.47 10.37 -3.33
C ASP A 19 41.06 10.03 -3.79
N TRP A 20 40.97 9.67 -5.08
CA TRP A 20 39.70 9.31 -5.70
C TRP A 20 39.03 8.09 -5.06
N ARG A 21 39.80 7.22 -4.40
CA ARG A 21 39.31 6.02 -3.72
C ARG A 21 38.48 6.43 -2.48
N THR A 22 39.00 7.34 -1.67
CA THR A 22 38.26 7.88 -0.52
C THR A 22 37.04 8.69 -0.97
N ALA A 23 37.19 9.50 -2.03
CA ALA A 23 36.07 10.23 -2.61
C ALA A 23 34.98 9.29 -3.15
N LEU A 24 35.36 8.20 -3.82
CA LEU A 24 34.43 7.18 -4.31
C LEU A 24 33.73 6.45 -3.15
N ALA A 25 34.45 6.10 -2.09
CA ALA A 25 33.84 5.48 -0.91
C ALA A 25 32.87 6.43 -0.21
N LEU A 26 33.24 7.69 -0.06
CA LEU A 26 32.43 8.69 0.64
C LEU A 26 31.14 9.04 -0.13
N LEU A 27 31.21 9.15 -1.46
CA LEU A 27 30.05 9.44 -2.31
C LEU A 27 29.33 8.17 -2.76
N GLY A 28 30.07 7.10 -3.01
CA GLY A 28 29.54 5.85 -3.52
C GLY A 28 28.70 5.09 -2.50
N MET A 29 29.10 5.11 -1.22
CA MET A 29 28.34 4.45 -0.16
C MET A 29 26.91 4.99 0.01
N PRO A 30 26.67 6.32 0.11
CA PRO A 30 25.32 6.85 0.16
C PRO A 30 24.50 6.53 -1.10
N VAL A 31 25.10 6.60 -2.29
CA VAL A 31 24.43 6.28 -3.54
C VAL A 31 24.06 4.79 -3.59
N LEU A 32 24.95 3.91 -3.18
CA LEU A 32 24.73 2.48 -3.11
C LEU A 32 23.63 2.14 -2.09
N LEU A 33 23.64 2.78 -0.92
CA LEU A 33 22.59 2.64 0.07
C LEU A 33 21.24 3.12 -0.47
N LEU A 34 21.17 4.28 -1.11
CA LEU A 34 19.95 4.77 -1.74
C LEU A 34 19.43 3.82 -2.83
N MET A 35 20.33 3.22 -3.61
CA MET A 35 19.98 2.26 -4.65
C MET A 35 19.44 0.96 -4.04
N ILE A 36 20.08 0.44 -3.00
CA ILE A 36 19.61 -0.74 -2.25
C ILE A 36 18.26 -0.45 -1.59
N TYR A 37 18.13 0.67 -0.90
CA TYR A 37 16.87 1.06 -0.26
C TYR A 37 15.77 1.33 -1.27
N GLY A 38 16.06 2.01 -2.38
CA GLY A 38 15.10 2.24 -3.46
C GLY A 38 14.59 0.95 -4.11
N TYR A 39 15.47 -0.03 -4.26
CA TYR A 39 15.10 -1.34 -4.79
C TYR A 39 14.40 -2.22 -3.73
N ALA A 40 14.91 -2.24 -2.49
CA ALA A 40 14.36 -3.05 -1.41
C ALA A 40 13.02 -2.54 -0.88
N LEU A 41 12.77 -1.22 -0.97
CA LEU A 41 11.51 -0.59 -0.55
C LEU A 41 10.41 -0.63 -1.63
N SER A 42 10.70 -1.18 -2.81
CA SER A 42 9.65 -1.60 -3.75
C SER A 42 8.97 -2.87 -3.21
N PHE A 43 8.43 -2.79 -2.00
CA PHE A 43 7.46 -3.75 -1.51
C PHE A 43 6.16 -3.49 -2.28
N ASP A 44 6.10 -4.05 -3.47
CA ASP A 44 4.85 -4.19 -4.20
C ASP A 44 4.02 -5.19 -3.41
N VAL A 45 3.20 -4.67 -2.48
CA VAL A 45 2.24 -5.49 -1.73
C VAL A 45 1.17 -5.88 -2.75
N GLN A 46 1.44 -6.98 -3.45
CA GLN A 46 0.52 -7.63 -4.37
C GLN A 46 -0.05 -8.86 -3.66
N ASP A 47 -1.21 -9.28 -4.12
CA ASP A 47 -1.85 -10.54 -3.68
C ASP A 47 -2.35 -10.54 -2.22
N ILE A 48 -2.88 -9.40 -1.73
CA ILE A 48 -3.59 -9.39 -0.45
C ILE A 48 -4.80 -10.34 -0.54
N ARG A 49 -4.77 -11.39 0.27
CA ARG A 49 -5.84 -12.41 0.30
C ARG A 49 -7.11 -11.82 0.90
N LEU A 50 -8.09 -11.54 0.03
CA LEU A 50 -9.34 -10.88 0.38
C LEU A 50 -10.49 -11.89 0.51
N ALA A 51 -11.15 -11.92 1.66
CA ALA A 51 -12.45 -12.54 1.81
C ALA A 51 -13.55 -11.50 1.51
N VAL A 52 -14.56 -11.85 0.74
CA VAL A 52 -15.66 -10.94 0.40
C VAL A 52 -16.99 -11.49 0.91
N VAL A 53 -17.59 -10.77 1.85
CA VAL A 53 -18.95 -11.05 2.35
C VAL A 53 -19.91 -10.11 1.64
N ASP A 54 -20.62 -10.57 0.63
CA ASP A 54 -21.57 -9.77 -0.12
C ASP A 54 -23.01 -10.13 0.30
N SER A 55 -23.54 -9.43 1.29
CA SER A 55 -24.93 -9.59 1.74
C SER A 55 -25.93 -8.88 0.82
N SER A 56 -25.50 -7.93 -0.01
CA SER A 56 -26.36 -7.19 -0.94
C SER A 56 -26.73 -8.02 -2.17
N ARG A 57 -25.80 -8.85 -2.67
CA ARG A 57 -25.94 -9.68 -3.89
C ARG A 57 -26.48 -8.91 -5.11
N SER A 58 -26.22 -7.61 -5.17
CA SER A 58 -26.74 -6.69 -6.17
C SER A 58 -25.77 -6.52 -7.36
N ALA A 59 -26.21 -5.84 -8.42
CA ALA A 59 -25.32 -5.44 -9.51
C ALA A 59 -24.26 -4.45 -9.02
N ALA A 60 -24.64 -3.52 -8.12
CA ALA A 60 -23.73 -2.54 -7.55
C ALA A 60 -22.65 -3.17 -6.67
N SER A 61 -23.01 -4.18 -5.84
CA SER A 61 -21.99 -4.88 -5.03
C SER A 61 -21.01 -5.67 -5.89
N ARG A 62 -21.48 -6.26 -6.98
CA ARG A 62 -20.61 -6.95 -7.95
C ARG A 62 -19.62 -5.99 -8.61
N GLN A 63 -20.08 -4.79 -9.03
CA GLN A 63 -19.20 -3.77 -9.60
C GLN A 63 -18.14 -3.31 -8.59
N LEU A 64 -18.54 -3.05 -7.34
CA LEU A 64 -17.62 -2.70 -6.27
C LEU A 64 -16.56 -3.78 -6.07
N LYS A 65 -16.98 -5.04 -5.94
CA LYS A 65 -16.07 -6.18 -5.81
C LYS A 65 -15.08 -6.25 -6.98
N GLN A 66 -15.56 -6.09 -8.21
CA GLN A 66 -14.69 -6.10 -9.39
C GLN A 66 -13.69 -4.96 -9.36
N ALA A 67 -14.08 -3.75 -8.94
CA ALA A 67 -13.18 -2.62 -8.81
C ALA A 67 -12.02 -2.91 -7.83
N PHE A 68 -12.33 -3.57 -6.70
CA PHE A 68 -11.29 -3.99 -5.75
C PHE A 68 -10.33 -5.02 -6.36
N LEU A 69 -10.85 -6.04 -7.02
CA LEU A 69 -10.04 -7.09 -7.63
C LEU A 69 -9.21 -6.59 -8.83
N GLN A 70 -9.77 -5.67 -9.62
CA GLN A 70 -9.07 -5.07 -10.77
C GLN A 70 -7.99 -4.06 -10.35
N SER A 71 -7.94 -3.65 -9.09
CA SER A 71 -6.87 -2.78 -8.58
C SER A 71 -5.47 -3.43 -8.62
N GLY A 72 -5.41 -4.76 -8.74
CA GLY A 72 -4.16 -5.54 -8.73
C GLY A 72 -3.59 -5.81 -7.35
N TYR A 73 -4.17 -5.22 -6.29
CA TYR A 73 -3.68 -5.41 -4.92
C TYR A 73 -4.33 -6.58 -4.19
N PHE A 74 -5.52 -7.01 -4.63
CA PHE A 74 -6.34 -7.98 -3.92
C PHE A 74 -6.60 -9.23 -4.76
N VAL A 75 -6.46 -10.39 -4.11
CA VAL A 75 -6.86 -11.69 -4.67
C VAL A 75 -7.99 -12.26 -3.83
N GLN A 76 -9.13 -12.51 -4.43
CA GLN A 76 -10.25 -13.12 -3.72
C GLN A 76 -9.95 -14.58 -3.40
N VAL A 77 -9.89 -14.91 -2.12
CA VAL A 77 -9.61 -16.28 -1.61
C VAL A 77 -10.83 -16.97 -1.05
N ALA A 78 -11.83 -16.19 -0.61
CA ALA A 78 -13.07 -16.72 -0.05
C ALA A 78 -14.24 -15.77 -0.31
N ALA A 79 -15.45 -16.33 -0.37
CA ALA A 79 -16.71 -15.59 -0.50
C ALA A 79 -17.75 -16.21 0.46
N PRO A 80 -17.58 -16.06 1.79
CA PRO A 80 -18.54 -16.57 2.73
C PRO A 80 -19.86 -15.79 2.67
N ASP A 81 -20.97 -16.46 2.99
CA ASP A 81 -22.30 -15.85 2.98
C ASP A 81 -22.52 -14.90 4.17
N ASP A 82 -21.77 -15.08 5.26
CA ASP A 82 -21.83 -14.24 6.45
C ASP A 82 -20.43 -13.98 7.04
N THR A 83 -20.38 -13.21 8.12
CA THR A 83 -19.12 -12.82 8.78
C THR A 83 -18.57 -13.85 9.74
N ARG A 84 -19.32 -14.89 10.13
CA ARG A 84 -18.89 -15.88 11.14
C ARG A 84 -17.62 -16.64 10.79
N PRO A 85 -17.38 -17.03 9.50
CA PRO A 85 -16.15 -17.72 9.16
C PRO A 85 -14.91 -16.82 9.07
N LEU A 86 -15.05 -15.49 9.16
CA LEU A 86 -13.94 -14.57 8.97
C LEU A 86 -12.82 -14.78 9.98
N ASP A 87 -13.16 -14.97 11.27
CA ASP A 87 -12.17 -15.20 12.32
C ASP A 87 -11.33 -16.45 12.01
N ALA A 88 -11.97 -17.55 11.64
CA ALA A 88 -11.26 -18.77 11.25
C ALA A 88 -10.42 -18.61 9.99
N LEU A 89 -10.84 -17.75 9.04
CA LEU A 89 -10.05 -17.44 7.85
C LEU A 89 -8.81 -16.59 8.18
N PHE A 90 -8.92 -15.66 9.13
CA PHE A 90 -7.79 -14.88 9.63
C PHE A 90 -6.85 -15.73 10.46
N ASP A 91 -7.35 -16.47 11.46
CA ASP A 91 -6.55 -17.34 12.32
C ASP A 91 -5.75 -18.39 11.53
N SER A 92 -6.34 -18.91 10.47
CA SER A 92 -5.66 -19.86 9.57
C SER A 92 -4.72 -19.19 8.54
N GLY A 93 -4.63 -17.87 8.53
CA GLY A 93 -3.85 -17.09 7.57
C GLY A 93 -4.35 -17.24 6.13
N ARG A 94 -5.56 -17.76 5.90
CA ARG A 94 -6.14 -17.91 4.56
C ARG A 94 -6.62 -16.60 3.98
N ALA A 95 -7.06 -15.66 4.81
CA ALA A 95 -7.38 -14.29 4.44
C ALA A 95 -6.54 -13.32 5.27
N GLN A 96 -6.22 -12.16 4.70
CA GLN A 96 -5.51 -11.06 5.36
C GLN A 96 -6.42 -9.82 5.48
N ALA A 97 -7.46 -9.78 4.64
CA ALA A 97 -8.45 -8.71 4.66
C ALA A 97 -9.84 -9.29 4.37
N ALA A 98 -10.87 -8.60 4.83
CA ALA A 98 -12.25 -8.90 4.49
C ALA A 98 -13.00 -7.63 4.10
N LEU A 99 -13.77 -7.72 3.01
CA LEU A 99 -14.69 -6.71 2.55
C LEU A 99 -16.12 -7.17 2.85
N VAL A 100 -16.82 -6.42 3.71
CA VAL A 100 -18.21 -6.73 4.09
C VAL A 100 -19.13 -5.69 3.46
N ILE A 101 -20.00 -6.14 2.58
CA ILE A 101 -21.00 -5.30 1.88
C ILE A 101 -22.37 -5.58 2.51
N PRO A 102 -23.01 -4.57 3.12
CA PRO A 102 -24.28 -4.74 3.79
C PRO A 102 -25.43 -4.97 2.80
N ARG A 103 -26.54 -5.51 3.30
CA ARG A 103 -27.74 -5.82 2.49
C ARG A 103 -28.31 -4.59 1.81
N ASP A 104 -28.31 -3.46 2.50
CA ASP A 104 -28.93 -2.21 2.05
C ASP A 104 -28.04 -1.40 1.10
N PHE A 105 -26.84 -1.90 0.78
CA PHE A 105 -25.83 -1.21 -0.04
C PHE A 105 -26.42 -0.63 -1.35
N ALA A 106 -27.16 -1.44 -2.12
CA ALA A 106 -27.72 -0.97 -3.39
C ALA A 106 -28.86 0.04 -3.21
N ALA A 107 -29.68 -0.14 -2.17
CA ALA A 107 -30.79 0.76 -1.88
C ALA A 107 -30.28 2.12 -1.41
N ASP A 108 -29.28 2.14 -0.54
CA ASP A 108 -28.67 3.38 -0.05
C ASP A 108 -27.93 4.12 -1.17
N LEU A 109 -27.20 3.39 -2.01
CA LEU A 109 -26.53 3.96 -3.16
C LEU A 109 -27.54 4.61 -4.14
N ALA A 110 -28.66 3.94 -4.44
CA ALA A 110 -29.72 4.48 -5.29
C ALA A 110 -30.41 5.70 -4.67
N ALA A 111 -30.57 5.71 -3.35
CA ALA A 111 -31.15 6.81 -2.60
C ALA A 111 -30.16 7.94 -2.32
N ARG A 112 -28.90 7.84 -2.79
CA ARG A 112 -27.78 8.76 -2.48
C ARG A 112 -27.58 8.96 -0.97
N ARG A 113 -27.81 7.92 -0.19
CA ARG A 113 -27.53 7.91 1.25
C ARG A 113 -26.10 7.48 1.50
N PRO A 114 -25.49 7.90 2.62
CA PRO A 114 -24.20 7.36 3.03
C PRO A 114 -24.32 5.86 3.22
N THR A 115 -23.59 5.09 2.43
CA THR A 115 -23.56 3.63 2.56
C THR A 115 -22.25 3.21 3.22
N GLY A 116 -22.34 2.40 4.27
CA GLY A 116 -21.18 1.89 4.99
C GLY A 116 -20.72 0.57 4.40
N ILE A 117 -19.52 0.53 3.86
CA ILE A 117 -18.79 -0.72 3.63
C ILE A 117 -17.83 -0.91 4.78
N GLN A 118 -17.75 -2.14 5.29
CA GLN A 118 -16.79 -2.45 6.34
C GLN A 118 -15.61 -3.18 5.71
N PHE A 119 -14.43 -2.66 5.98
CA PHE A 119 -13.17 -3.30 5.60
C PHE A 119 -12.46 -3.75 6.87
N VAL A 120 -12.29 -5.05 7.03
CA VAL A 120 -11.65 -5.67 8.18
C VAL A 120 -10.28 -6.15 7.77
N LEU A 121 -9.27 -5.85 8.58
CA LEU A 121 -7.89 -6.26 8.36
C LEU A 121 -7.48 -7.22 9.47
N ASP A 122 -6.69 -8.21 9.12
CA ASP A 122 -5.98 -9.01 10.11
C ASP A 122 -4.91 -8.14 10.78
N GLY A 123 -5.13 -7.81 12.06
CA GLY A 123 -4.21 -6.98 12.85
C GLY A 123 -2.90 -7.68 13.25
N SER A 124 -2.78 -8.98 13.01
CA SER A 124 -1.55 -9.74 13.27
C SER A 124 -0.47 -9.46 12.23
N ASP A 125 -0.86 -8.98 11.03
CA ASP A 125 0.05 -8.55 9.97
C ASP A 125 0.12 -7.02 9.88
N SER A 126 1.08 -6.43 10.62
CA SER A 126 1.29 -4.98 10.67
C SER A 126 1.67 -4.35 9.32
N GLN A 127 2.19 -5.12 8.38
CA GLN A 127 2.55 -4.62 7.05
C GLN A 127 1.31 -4.41 6.19
N THR A 128 0.39 -5.36 6.18
CA THR A 128 -0.89 -5.26 5.45
C THR A 128 -1.73 -4.10 5.98
N ALA A 129 -1.81 -3.92 7.32
CA ALA A 129 -2.56 -2.83 7.93
C ALA A 129 -2.01 -1.44 7.54
N SER A 130 -0.69 -1.25 7.54
CA SER A 130 -0.07 0.04 7.22
C SER A 130 -0.22 0.41 5.74
N THR A 131 -0.17 -0.56 4.85
CA THR A 131 -0.31 -0.35 3.39
C THR A 131 -1.73 0.08 3.03
N ILE A 132 -2.75 -0.54 3.63
CA ILE A 132 -4.15 -0.23 3.32
C ILE A 132 -4.57 1.12 3.92
N LEU A 133 -4.09 1.46 5.12
CA LEU A 133 -4.33 2.77 5.73
C LEU A 133 -3.62 3.91 4.97
N GLY A 134 -2.48 3.63 4.33
CA GLY A 134 -1.75 4.58 3.47
C GLY A 134 -2.41 4.80 2.11
N THR A 135 -3.09 3.81 1.56
CA THR A 135 -3.85 3.94 0.33
C THR A 135 -5.19 4.56 0.66
N ARG A 136 -5.33 5.86 0.46
CA ARG A 136 -6.60 6.58 0.68
C ARG A 136 -7.72 5.87 -0.09
N ILE A 137 -8.56 5.13 0.61
CA ILE A 137 -9.80 4.52 0.09
C ILE A 137 -10.68 5.56 -0.61
N GLN A 138 -10.50 6.85 -0.30
CA GLN A 138 -11.17 7.98 -0.93
C GLN A 138 -11.01 8.08 -2.45
N ASN A 139 -9.94 7.56 -3.05
CA ASN A 139 -9.72 7.64 -4.50
C ASN A 139 -10.45 6.54 -5.30
N ILE A 140 -10.97 5.50 -4.62
CA ILE A 140 -11.71 4.42 -5.28
C ILE A 140 -13.16 4.86 -5.58
N PHE A 141 -13.66 5.85 -4.86
CA PHE A 141 -15.03 6.37 -4.96
C PHE A 141 -15.14 7.72 -5.64
N ALA A 142 -14.06 8.30 -6.16
CA ALA A 142 -14.14 9.53 -6.94
C ALA A 142 -14.78 9.21 -8.31
N PRO A 143 -15.96 9.78 -8.65
CA PRO A 143 -16.50 9.62 -9.99
C PRO A 143 -15.49 10.23 -10.97
N ARG A 144 -15.03 9.43 -11.93
CA ARG A 144 -14.31 9.96 -13.08
C ARG A 144 -15.31 10.78 -13.89
N THR A 145 -15.23 12.12 -13.77
CA THR A 145 -15.85 13.06 -14.71
C THR A 145 -15.15 13.00 -16.04
#